data_c10e7576be6ec54d9454946c10fd2053
#
_entry.id   c10e7576be6ec54d9454946c10fd2053
#
_cell.length_a   1.000
_cell.length_b   1.000
_cell.length_c   1.000
_cell.angle_alpha   90.00
_cell.angle_beta   90.00
_cell.angle_gamma   90.00
#
_symmetry.space_group_name_H-M   'P 1'
#
loop_
_entity.id
_entity.type
_entity.pdbx_description
1 polymer ?
#
loop_
_entity_poly.entity_id
_entity_poly.type
_entity_poly.pdbx_seq_one_letter_code
_entity_poly.pdbx_strand_id
1 'polypeptide(L)'
;MKFGKKTIALIGAVAMLSSVAACGSTSAGDGGSTGSSDKKVELTVWSWDSTLPRTVKGFEAKNPNIKVKVTNAGTNKDEYNALSNAIEAGSGAPDIAQIEYYALPEYVIRGHLENLSDLGASDFKDFYTPGTWSSVNINDGVYALPMDSGPMAWFYNKGVFDKAGVDPTQVRTWDDFYEAAKKIRAVDSYITSDSGDAGFFDSMTWLAGATPFETSKDGGTVTINLTGDKNVKTFTDFWQKMIDEDLIDTKTVGWTDDWNKGLDDGSIASLLTGAWMPYNLLSGAPNGDGKWRIAQMPTADGSETNSENGGSSLAIVKSDDKDKVAAAYKFMEYACHDAEGIKTRVDGGPSRPTTTPSSPTTSST
;
A
#
# COMPACT_ATOMS: atom_id res chain seq x y z
N MET A 1 -56.52 21.79 8.35
CA MET A 1 -56.71 22.95 7.43
C MET A 1 -55.97 22.65 6.14
N LYS A 2 -56.73 22.25 5.14
CA LYS A 2 -56.89 22.72 3.73
C LYS A 2 -55.61 22.94 2.97
N PHE A 3 -55.26 21.97 2.11
CA PHE A 3 -55.39 21.89 0.65
C PHE A 3 -54.81 23.05 -0.17
N GLY A 4 -53.92 22.74 -1.11
CA GLY A 4 -53.54 23.60 -2.24
C GLY A 4 -52.73 22.82 -3.27
N LYS A 5 -53.43 22.00 -4.08
CA LYS A 5 -52.93 21.47 -5.37
C LYS A 5 -52.90 22.61 -6.37
N LYS A 6 -51.87 22.71 -7.21
CA LYS A 6 -52.00 23.23 -8.56
C LYS A 6 -51.11 22.47 -9.54
N THR A 7 -51.81 22.05 -10.57
CA THR A 7 -51.42 21.23 -11.72
C THR A 7 -51.15 22.11 -12.96
N ILE A 8 -50.49 21.50 -13.98
CA ILE A 8 -50.50 21.78 -15.42
C ILE A 8 -49.50 22.86 -15.90
N ALA A 9 -48.67 22.64 -16.93
CA ALA A 9 -49.04 22.26 -18.31
C ALA A 9 -47.83 21.71 -19.12
N LEU A 10 -48.17 20.76 -19.96
CA LEU A 10 -47.52 20.28 -21.19
C LEU A 10 -47.39 21.40 -22.25
N ILE A 11 -46.47 21.25 -23.24
CA ILE A 11 -46.41 21.61 -24.66
C ILE A 11 -44.90 21.69 -25.01
N GLY A 12 -44.31 21.10 -26.04
CA GLY A 12 -44.77 20.44 -27.25
C GLY A 12 -43.54 20.03 -28.05
N ALA A 13 -43.69 19.00 -28.80
CA ALA A 13 -42.68 18.43 -29.69
C ALA A 13 -42.50 19.31 -30.98
N VAL A 14 -41.26 19.38 -31.47
CA VAL A 14 -41.06 19.56 -32.92
C VAL A 14 -39.91 18.67 -33.37
N ALA A 15 -40.25 17.71 -34.18
CA ALA A 15 -39.36 16.89 -34.99
C ALA A 15 -38.96 17.66 -36.25
N MET A 16 -37.71 17.62 -36.66
CA MET A 16 -37.34 17.77 -38.05
C MET A 16 -36.34 16.72 -38.45
N LEU A 17 -36.83 15.81 -39.28
CA LEU A 17 -36.05 14.96 -40.15
C LEU A 17 -35.46 15.79 -41.29
N SER A 18 -34.22 15.56 -41.64
CA SER A 18 -33.76 15.70 -43.02
C SER A 18 -32.68 14.64 -43.30
N SER A 19 -33.11 13.69 -44.07
CA SER A 19 -32.32 12.74 -44.84
C SER A 19 -31.59 13.45 -45.99
N VAL A 20 -30.38 13.01 -46.32
CA VAL A 20 -29.99 12.77 -47.72
C VAL A 20 -28.86 11.72 -47.74
N ALA A 21 -29.09 10.75 -48.59
CA ALA A 21 -28.21 9.69 -49.02
C ALA A 21 -27.19 10.19 -50.07
N ALA A 22 -26.09 9.53 -50.26
CA ALA A 22 -25.80 8.70 -51.43
C ALA A 22 -24.31 8.42 -51.62
N CYS A 23 -24.07 7.15 -51.92
CA CYS A 23 -23.12 6.54 -52.89
C CYS A 23 -21.61 6.87 -52.73
N GLY A 24 -20.73 5.96 -52.42
CA GLY A 24 -20.47 4.69 -53.10
C GLY A 24 -19.17 4.77 -53.86
N SER A 25 -18.17 4.02 -53.42
CA SER A 25 -17.31 3.25 -54.31
C SER A 25 -16.29 2.43 -53.52
N THR A 26 -16.25 1.18 -53.83
CA THR A 26 -15.33 0.13 -53.44
C THR A 26 -13.89 0.39 -53.90
N SER A 27 -12.93 0.20 -53.00
CA SER A 27 -11.67 -0.44 -53.38
C SER A 27 -11.06 -1.14 -52.17
N ALA A 28 -10.83 -2.41 -52.36
CA ALA A 28 -10.10 -3.30 -51.46
C ALA A 28 -8.63 -2.87 -51.38
N GLY A 29 -8.14 -2.77 -50.17
CA GLY A 29 -6.73 -2.57 -49.85
C GLY A 29 -6.50 -3.19 -48.50
N ASP A 30 -5.99 -4.43 -48.53
CA ASP A 30 -5.48 -5.16 -47.39
C ASP A 30 -4.31 -4.37 -46.79
N GLY A 31 -4.41 -4.05 -45.52
CA GLY A 31 -3.36 -3.37 -44.74
C GLY A 31 -3.78 -3.35 -43.30
N GLY A 32 -3.41 -4.39 -42.57
CA GLY A 32 -3.61 -4.46 -41.13
C GLY A 32 -2.99 -3.25 -40.41
N SER A 33 -3.81 -2.24 -40.18
CA SER A 33 -3.54 -1.16 -39.25
C SER A 33 -4.01 -1.62 -37.86
N THR A 34 -3.06 -1.94 -37.01
CA THR A 34 -3.30 -1.97 -35.58
C THR A 34 -3.73 -0.56 -35.17
N GLY A 35 -5.03 -0.33 -35.19
CA GLY A 35 -5.62 0.94 -34.78
C GLY A 35 -5.35 1.21 -33.31
N SER A 36 -4.38 2.06 -33.04
CA SER A 36 -4.35 2.82 -31.78
C SER A 36 -5.69 3.58 -31.74
N SER A 37 -6.59 3.21 -30.83
CA SER A 37 -7.85 3.91 -30.70
C SER A 37 -7.54 5.34 -30.18
N ASP A 38 -7.84 6.35 -30.99
CA ASP A 38 -7.77 7.78 -30.62
C ASP A 38 -8.80 8.15 -29.52
N LYS A 39 -9.44 7.16 -28.91
CA LYS A 39 -10.43 7.37 -27.86
C LYS A 39 -9.72 7.89 -26.61
N LYS A 40 -10.15 9.06 -26.16
CA LYS A 40 -9.68 9.63 -24.90
C LYS A 40 -10.30 8.85 -23.73
N VAL A 41 -9.45 8.45 -22.79
CA VAL A 41 -9.83 7.77 -21.56
C VAL A 41 -9.40 8.61 -20.36
N GLU A 42 -10.31 8.82 -19.42
CA GLU A 42 -10.00 9.44 -18.14
C GLU A 42 -10.09 8.37 -17.04
N LEU A 43 -9.02 8.24 -16.27
CA LEU A 43 -8.91 7.33 -15.15
C LEU A 43 -8.90 8.10 -13.83
N THR A 44 -9.62 7.59 -12.86
CA THR A 44 -9.55 8.03 -11.46
C THR A 44 -8.79 6.99 -10.63
N VAL A 45 -7.84 7.46 -9.83
CA VAL A 45 -7.02 6.62 -8.96
C VAL A 45 -7.16 7.13 -7.54
N TRP A 46 -7.52 6.26 -6.61
CA TRP A 46 -7.40 6.55 -5.19
C TRP A 46 -6.09 5.97 -4.68
N SER A 47 -5.28 6.83 -4.09
CA SER A 47 -3.96 6.45 -3.58
C SER A 47 -3.46 7.48 -2.58
N TRP A 48 -2.91 7.00 -1.47
CA TRP A 48 -2.18 7.82 -0.50
C TRP A 48 -0.70 7.98 -0.83
N ASP A 49 -0.18 7.25 -1.83
CA ASP A 49 1.22 7.38 -2.26
C ASP A 49 1.46 8.75 -2.90
N SER A 50 2.18 9.61 -2.19
CA SER A 50 2.52 10.97 -2.63
C SER A 50 3.46 11.03 -3.86
N THR A 51 4.04 9.89 -4.25
CA THR A 51 4.93 9.79 -5.40
C THR A 51 4.17 9.52 -6.70
N LEU A 52 2.98 8.92 -6.61
CA LEU A 52 2.19 8.51 -7.77
C LEU A 52 1.84 9.67 -8.74
N PRO A 53 1.55 10.93 -8.29
CA PRO A 53 1.33 12.06 -9.19
C PRO A 53 2.51 12.38 -10.10
N ARG A 54 3.74 12.04 -9.73
CA ARG A 54 4.91 12.21 -10.62
C ARG A 54 4.94 11.13 -11.68
N THR A 55 4.62 9.90 -11.33
CA THR A 55 4.49 8.77 -12.24
C THR A 55 3.44 9.04 -13.31
N VAL A 56 2.31 9.66 -12.93
CA VAL A 56 1.27 10.09 -13.88
C VAL A 56 1.82 10.98 -14.99
N LYS A 57 2.67 11.95 -14.68
CA LYS A 57 3.26 12.87 -15.69
C LYS A 57 4.08 12.10 -16.73
N GLY A 58 4.90 11.14 -16.30
CA GLY A 58 5.68 10.30 -17.22
C GLY A 58 4.80 9.41 -18.07
N PHE A 59 3.78 8.80 -17.46
CA PHE A 59 2.82 7.98 -18.18
C PHE A 59 2.03 8.74 -19.23
N GLU A 60 1.47 9.91 -18.88
CA GLU A 60 0.67 10.73 -19.80
C GLU A 60 1.49 11.27 -20.98
N ALA A 61 2.78 11.54 -20.78
CA ALA A 61 3.67 11.95 -21.86
C ALA A 61 3.82 10.86 -22.94
N LYS A 62 3.79 9.59 -22.53
CA LYS A 62 3.82 8.43 -23.41
C LYS A 62 2.44 8.01 -23.95
N ASN A 63 1.38 8.41 -23.26
CA ASN A 63 0.00 8.03 -23.54
C ASN A 63 -0.92 9.26 -23.56
N PRO A 64 -0.82 10.15 -24.56
CA PRO A 64 -1.49 11.45 -24.57
C PRO A 64 -3.02 11.35 -24.62
N ASN A 65 -3.56 10.20 -25.01
CA ASN A 65 -4.99 9.89 -25.03
C ASN A 65 -5.53 9.37 -23.69
N ILE A 66 -4.67 9.10 -22.70
CA ILE A 66 -5.09 8.65 -21.37
C ILE A 66 -4.77 9.76 -20.36
N LYS A 67 -5.75 10.16 -19.56
CA LYS A 67 -5.60 11.09 -18.45
C LYS A 67 -5.81 10.37 -17.13
N VAL A 68 -4.98 10.65 -16.15
CA VAL A 68 -5.02 9.99 -14.84
C VAL A 68 -5.15 11.05 -13.75
N LYS A 69 -6.23 10.97 -12.97
CA LYS A 69 -6.44 11.82 -11.82
C LYS A 69 -6.23 11.00 -10.53
N VAL A 70 -5.19 11.34 -9.79
CA VAL A 70 -4.94 10.75 -8.46
C VAL A 70 -5.61 11.59 -7.39
N THR A 71 -6.30 10.92 -6.47
CA THR A 71 -6.96 11.53 -5.30
C THR A 71 -6.57 10.72 -4.07
N ASN A 72 -6.18 11.38 -3.00
CA ASN A 72 -6.07 10.74 -1.69
C ASN A 72 -7.45 10.76 -1.03
N ALA A 73 -8.06 9.59 -0.89
CA ALA A 73 -9.37 9.40 -0.27
C ALA A 73 -9.29 9.02 1.22
N GLY A 74 -8.08 9.02 1.77
CA GLY A 74 -7.73 8.57 3.10
C GLY A 74 -6.59 7.55 3.06
N THR A 75 -6.35 6.91 4.18
CA THR A 75 -5.34 5.85 4.32
C THR A 75 -5.96 4.72 5.12
N ASN A 76 -5.63 3.47 4.83
CA ASN A 76 -6.14 2.32 5.58
C ASN A 76 -7.67 2.32 5.69
N LYS A 77 -8.17 2.24 6.90
CA LYS A 77 -9.59 2.14 7.23
C LYS A 77 -10.46 3.23 6.58
N ASP A 78 -9.96 4.45 6.49
CA ASP A 78 -10.74 5.57 5.94
C ASP A 78 -10.93 5.40 4.43
N GLU A 79 -9.88 5.03 3.70
CA GLU A 79 -10.00 4.72 2.27
C GLU A 79 -10.84 3.48 2.05
N TYR A 80 -10.66 2.40 2.83
CA TYR A 80 -11.42 1.17 2.62
C TYR A 80 -12.90 1.33 2.92
N ASN A 81 -13.26 2.13 3.91
CA ASN A 81 -14.66 2.50 4.15
C ASN A 81 -15.24 3.30 2.97
N ALA A 82 -14.50 4.28 2.47
CA ALA A 82 -14.92 5.08 1.33
C ALA A 82 -15.05 4.21 0.06
N LEU A 83 -14.07 3.34 -0.20
CA LEU A 83 -14.06 2.45 -1.37
C LEU A 83 -15.21 1.46 -1.34
N SER A 84 -15.42 0.78 -0.21
CA SER A 84 -16.52 -0.17 -0.04
C SER A 84 -17.88 0.52 -0.23
N ASN A 85 -18.07 1.68 0.39
CA ASN A 85 -19.32 2.44 0.24
C ASN A 85 -19.56 2.87 -1.22
N ALA A 86 -18.53 3.31 -1.94
CA ALA A 86 -18.66 3.73 -3.32
C ALA A 86 -18.97 2.56 -4.27
N ILE A 87 -18.33 1.40 -4.05
CA ILE A 87 -18.61 0.17 -4.80
C ILE A 87 -20.07 -0.31 -4.54
N GLU A 88 -20.48 -0.35 -3.28
CA GLU A 88 -21.84 -0.78 -2.90
C GLU A 88 -22.93 0.18 -3.41
N ALA A 89 -22.62 1.47 -3.46
CA ALA A 89 -23.53 2.48 -4.06
C ALA A 89 -23.59 2.40 -5.59
N GLY A 90 -22.68 1.64 -6.25
CA GLY A 90 -22.60 1.53 -7.70
C GLY A 90 -22.17 2.84 -8.39
N SER A 91 -21.57 3.77 -7.63
CA SER A 91 -21.15 5.06 -8.17
C SER A 91 -20.09 5.73 -7.30
N GLY A 92 -19.16 6.47 -7.94
CA GLY A 92 -18.13 7.23 -7.23
C GLY A 92 -16.89 6.44 -6.88
N ALA A 93 -16.85 5.12 -7.11
CA ALA A 93 -15.63 4.34 -6.97
C ALA A 93 -14.57 4.76 -8.01
N PRO A 94 -13.28 4.70 -7.67
CA PRO A 94 -12.21 4.96 -8.63
C PRO A 94 -12.09 3.81 -9.64
N ASP A 95 -11.40 4.07 -10.75
CA ASP A 95 -11.05 3.01 -11.69
C ASP A 95 -9.91 2.13 -11.14
N ILE A 96 -9.00 2.73 -10.36
CA ILE A 96 -7.87 2.07 -9.69
C ILE A 96 -7.84 2.47 -8.23
N ALA A 97 -7.64 1.51 -7.33
CA ALA A 97 -7.43 1.77 -5.90
C ALA A 97 -6.08 1.22 -5.45
N GLN A 98 -5.38 1.97 -4.59
CA GLN A 98 -4.27 1.44 -3.82
C GLN A 98 -4.85 0.62 -2.67
N ILE A 99 -4.41 -0.63 -2.54
CA ILE A 99 -4.90 -1.55 -1.51
C ILE A 99 -3.71 -2.26 -0.88
N GLU A 100 -3.64 -2.22 0.46
CA GLU A 100 -2.64 -2.98 1.20
C GLU A 100 -2.88 -4.48 1.08
N TYR A 101 -1.82 -5.27 1.19
CA TYR A 101 -1.88 -6.72 0.98
C TYR A 101 -2.85 -7.42 1.94
N TYR A 102 -2.96 -6.96 3.17
CA TYR A 102 -3.89 -7.56 4.15
C TYR A 102 -5.37 -7.33 3.81
N ALA A 103 -5.68 -6.21 3.14
CA ALA A 103 -7.05 -5.85 2.78
C ALA A 103 -7.49 -6.43 1.42
N LEU A 104 -6.53 -6.72 0.53
CA LEU A 104 -6.82 -7.18 -0.84
C LEU A 104 -7.73 -8.43 -0.90
N PRO A 105 -7.55 -9.47 -0.06
CA PRO A 105 -8.39 -10.66 -0.10
C PRO A 105 -9.88 -10.38 0.09
N GLU A 106 -10.25 -9.42 0.92
CA GLU A 106 -11.65 -9.05 1.13
C GLU A 106 -12.32 -8.59 -0.17
N TYR A 107 -11.65 -7.70 -0.91
CA TYR A 107 -12.18 -7.18 -2.18
C TYR A 107 -12.23 -8.25 -3.27
N VAL A 108 -11.25 -9.16 -3.28
CA VAL A 108 -11.22 -10.30 -4.22
C VAL A 108 -12.38 -11.25 -3.96
N ILE A 109 -12.59 -11.67 -2.72
CA ILE A 109 -13.67 -12.60 -2.34
C ILE A 109 -15.05 -12.01 -2.65
N ARG A 110 -15.22 -10.71 -2.45
CA ARG A 110 -16.47 -9.99 -2.79
C ARG A 110 -16.66 -9.77 -4.29
N GLY A 111 -15.66 -10.09 -5.13
CA GLY A 111 -15.71 -9.89 -6.58
C GLY A 111 -15.67 -8.42 -7.01
N HIS A 112 -15.06 -7.56 -6.20
CA HIS A 112 -15.00 -6.11 -6.42
C HIS A 112 -13.83 -5.68 -7.32
N LEU A 113 -12.90 -6.60 -7.64
CA LEU A 113 -11.70 -6.31 -8.43
C LEU A 113 -11.68 -7.10 -9.73
N GLU A 114 -10.98 -6.58 -10.73
CA GLU A 114 -10.68 -7.28 -11.97
C GLU A 114 -9.60 -8.34 -11.73
N ASN A 115 -9.76 -9.51 -12.34
CA ASN A 115 -8.69 -10.48 -12.46
C ASN A 115 -7.76 -10.05 -13.59
N LEU A 116 -6.53 -9.76 -13.27
CA LEU A 116 -5.52 -9.24 -14.21
C LEU A 116 -4.78 -10.35 -14.96
N SER A 117 -5.03 -11.63 -14.65
CA SER A 117 -4.34 -12.76 -15.29
C SER A 117 -4.56 -12.75 -16.80
N ASP A 118 -5.78 -12.47 -17.25
CA ASP A 118 -6.13 -12.39 -18.68
C ASP A 118 -5.54 -11.15 -19.38
N LEU A 119 -5.02 -10.19 -18.61
CA LEU A 119 -4.35 -8.99 -19.11
C LEU A 119 -2.83 -9.13 -19.19
N GLY A 120 -2.30 -10.31 -18.82
CA GLY A 120 -0.87 -10.62 -18.89
C GLY A 120 -0.12 -10.44 -17.57
N ALA A 121 -0.80 -10.08 -16.46
CA ALA A 121 -0.14 -9.87 -15.18
C ALA A 121 0.61 -11.11 -14.66
N SER A 122 0.17 -12.32 -15.02
CA SER A 122 0.82 -13.57 -14.61
C SER A 122 2.27 -13.68 -15.08
N ASP A 123 2.63 -13.00 -16.17
CA ASP A 123 3.99 -13.00 -16.73
C ASP A 123 4.98 -12.21 -15.87
N PHE A 124 4.49 -11.40 -14.93
CA PHE A 124 5.31 -10.59 -14.04
C PHE A 124 5.76 -11.30 -12.75
N LYS A 125 5.39 -12.56 -12.57
CA LYS A 125 5.69 -13.33 -11.36
C LYS A 125 7.14 -13.25 -10.92
N ASP A 126 8.08 -13.45 -11.86
CA ASP A 126 9.50 -13.50 -11.55
C ASP A 126 10.15 -12.12 -11.42
N PHE A 127 9.40 -11.06 -11.69
CA PHE A 127 9.82 -9.67 -11.48
C PHE A 127 9.71 -9.26 -10.00
N TYR A 128 8.71 -9.77 -9.30
CA TYR A 128 8.44 -9.44 -7.90
C TYR A 128 9.08 -10.45 -6.94
N THR A 129 9.25 -10.04 -5.68
CA THR A 129 9.65 -10.99 -4.64
C THR A 129 8.55 -12.04 -4.43
N PRO A 130 8.89 -13.28 -4.02
CA PRO A 130 7.88 -14.32 -3.77
C PRO A 130 6.79 -13.89 -2.78
N GLY A 131 7.15 -13.13 -1.74
CA GLY A 131 6.22 -12.63 -0.72
C GLY A 131 5.21 -11.66 -1.32
N THR A 132 5.66 -10.60 -1.99
CA THR A 132 4.77 -9.60 -2.61
C THR A 132 3.91 -10.21 -3.71
N TRP A 133 4.47 -11.15 -4.50
CA TRP A 133 3.70 -11.85 -5.51
C TRP A 133 2.59 -12.73 -4.92
N SER A 134 2.90 -13.47 -3.85
CA SER A 134 1.89 -14.32 -3.19
C SER A 134 0.74 -13.49 -2.61
N SER A 135 1.01 -12.25 -2.20
CA SER A 135 0.01 -11.34 -1.63
C SER A 135 -1.00 -10.82 -2.66
N VAL A 136 -0.66 -10.82 -3.95
CA VAL A 136 -1.57 -10.37 -5.03
C VAL A 136 -2.12 -11.52 -5.87
N ASN A 137 -1.57 -12.73 -5.69
CA ASN A 137 -2.03 -13.94 -6.37
C ASN A 137 -2.95 -14.75 -5.43
N ILE A 138 -4.24 -14.56 -5.57
CA ILE A 138 -5.27 -15.10 -4.69
C ILE A 138 -6.15 -16.06 -5.49
N ASN A 139 -6.33 -17.30 -5.01
CA ASN A 139 -7.14 -18.33 -5.70
C ASN A 139 -6.74 -18.52 -7.18
N ASP A 140 -5.43 -18.60 -7.43
CA ASP A 140 -4.84 -18.75 -8.78
C ASP A 140 -5.14 -17.60 -9.76
N GLY A 141 -5.59 -16.45 -9.25
CA GLY A 141 -5.81 -15.21 -10.01
C GLY A 141 -4.93 -14.07 -9.51
N VAL A 142 -4.44 -13.23 -10.41
CA VAL A 142 -3.70 -11.99 -10.08
C VAL A 142 -4.69 -10.85 -10.05
N TYR A 143 -4.84 -10.18 -8.89
CA TYR A 143 -5.86 -9.13 -8.72
C TYR A 143 -5.29 -7.73 -8.53
N ALA A 144 -3.96 -7.62 -8.39
CA ALA A 144 -3.28 -6.35 -8.25
C ALA A 144 -1.84 -6.44 -8.74
N LEU A 145 -1.20 -5.29 -8.99
CA LEU A 145 0.24 -5.23 -9.18
C LEU A 145 0.91 -4.62 -7.94
N PRO A 146 1.94 -5.28 -7.38
CA PRO A 146 2.64 -4.77 -6.21
C PRO A 146 3.26 -3.40 -6.46
N MET A 147 2.99 -2.46 -5.54
CA MET A 147 3.60 -1.14 -5.56
C MET A 147 4.88 -1.07 -4.73
N ASP A 148 4.80 -1.56 -3.52
CA ASP A 148 5.87 -1.54 -2.54
C ASP A 148 5.82 -2.80 -1.67
N SER A 149 6.79 -2.91 -0.78
CA SER A 149 6.85 -3.93 0.24
C SER A 149 7.37 -3.28 1.52
N GLY A 150 6.95 -3.81 2.64
CA GLY A 150 7.26 -3.27 3.96
C GLY A 150 8.16 -4.19 4.80
N PRO A 151 9.31 -4.69 4.29
CA PRO A 151 10.22 -5.42 5.16
C PRO A 151 10.55 -4.53 6.36
N MET A 152 10.41 -5.09 7.57
CA MET A 152 10.60 -4.31 8.78
C MET A 152 12.07 -3.94 8.97
N ALA A 153 12.27 -2.77 9.58
CA ALA A 153 13.56 -2.33 10.06
C ALA A 153 13.36 -1.58 11.40
N TRP A 154 14.38 -1.57 12.21
CA TRP A 154 14.42 -0.77 13.42
C TRP A 154 15.00 0.59 13.11
N PHE A 155 14.14 1.61 13.00
CA PHE A 155 14.53 3.01 12.83
C PHE A 155 14.77 3.63 14.19
N TYR A 156 15.91 4.30 14.41
CA TYR A 156 16.24 4.90 15.69
C TYR A 156 16.85 6.30 15.55
N ASN A 157 16.53 7.17 16.51
CA ASN A 157 17.15 8.49 16.64
C ASN A 157 18.50 8.36 17.32
N LYS A 158 19.59 8.51 16.53
CA LYS A 158 20.95 8.35 17.02
C LYS A 158 21.28 9.27 18.21
N GLY A 159 20.76 10.50 18.21
CA GLY A 159 21.03 11.43 19.30
C GLY A 159 20.47 10.97 20.65
N VAL A 160 19.27 10.38 20.66
CA VAL A 160 18.67 9.82 21.88
C VAL A 160 19.42 8.57 22.33
N PHE A 161 19.79 7.68 21.39
CA PHE A 161 20.52 6.46 21.68
C PHE A 161 21.93 6.74 22.22
N ASP A 162 22.66 7.71 21.64
CA ASP A 162 23.95 8.16 22.14
C ASP A 162 23.82 8.73 23.57
N LYS A 163 22.80 9.56 23.83
CA LYS A 163 22.53 10.12 25.16
C LYS A 163 22.24 9.03 26.21
N ALA A 164 21.55 7.99 25.81
CA ALA A 164 21.22 6.84 26.67
C ALA A 164 22.36 5.83 26.81
N GLY A 165 23.45 5.97 26.04
CA GLY A 165 24.55 5.01 26.01
C GLY A 165 24.11 3.63 25.45
N VAL A 166 23.25 3.62 24.47
CA VAL A 166 22.76 2.41 23.78
C VAL A 166 23.39 2.29 22.41
N ASP A 167 24.07 1.18 22.15
CA ASP A 167 24.55 0.81 20.80
C ASP A 167 23.53 -0.13 20.16
N PRO A 168 22.76 0.32 19.15
CA PRO A 168 21.74 -0.50 18.50
C PRO A 168 22.28 -1.74 17.80
N THR A 169 23.57 -1.76 17.42
CA THR A 169 24.20 -2.91 16.77
C THR A 169 24.39 -4.11 17.70
N GLN A 170 24.32 -3.86 19.02
CA GLN A 170 24.41 -4.88 20.05
C GLN A 170 23.04 -5.37 20.55
N VAL A 171 21.95 -4.74 20.10
CA VAL A 171 20.58 -5.10 20.45
C VAL A 171 20.06 -6.11 19.43
N ARG A 172 20.15 -7.40 19.78
CA ARG A 172 19.81 -8.49 18.87
C ARG A 172 18.54 -9.24 19.30
N THR A 173 18.35 -9.34 20.61
CA THR A 173 17.21 -10.05 21.20
C THR A 173 16.19 -9.07 21.78
N TRP A 174 14.99 -9.58 22.05
CA TRP A 174 13.98 -8.80 22.78
C TRP A 174 14.42 -8.50 24.23
N ASP A 175 15.25 -9.35 24.84
CA ASP A 175 15.83 -9.05 26.14
C ASP A 175 16.84 -7.88 26.04
N ASP A 176 17.67 -7.83 24.99
CA ASP A 176 18.54 -6.65 24.74
C ASP A 176 17.72 -5.40 24.48
N PHE A 177 16.61 -5.52 23.73
CA PHE A 177 15.71 -4.42 23.45
C PHE A 177 15.05 -3.88 24.73
N TYR A 178 14.65 -4.77 25.63
CA TYR A 178 14.13 -4.40 26.95
C TYR A 178 15.17 -3.62 27.78
N GLU A 179 16.41 -4.10 27.84
CA GLU A 179 17.48 -3.40 28.56
C GLU A 179 17.83 -2.05 27.90
N ALA A 180 17.77 -1.96 26.57
CA ALA A 180 17.89 -0.70 25.83
C ALA A 180 16.76 0.26 26.18
N ALA A 181 15.52 -0.25 26.26
CA ALA A 181 14.34 0.55 26.59
C ALA A 181 14.45 1.20 27.98
N LYS A 182 14.95 0.48 28.98
CA LYS A 182 15.19 1.04 30.32
C LYS A 182 16.20 2.18 30.31
N LYS A 183 17.26 2.07 29.51
CA LYS A 183 18.26 3.13 29.37
C LYS A 183 17.67 4.33 28.63
N ILE A 184 16.88 4.12 27.59
CA ILE A 184 16.16 5.17 26.85
C ILE A 184 15.16 5.88 27.77
N ARG A 185 14.43 5.13 28.59
CA ARG A 185 13.48 5.69 29.54
C ARG A 185 14.16 6.56 30.62
N ALA A 186 15.37 6.19 31.01
CA ALA A 186 16.18 6.94 31.98
C ALA A 186 16.65 8.32 31.47
N VAL A 187 16.53 8.60 30.17
CA VAL A 187 16.82 9.91 29.56
C VAL A 187 15.55 10.64 29.11
N ASP A 188 14.40 10.28 29.69
CA ASP A 188 13.07 10.86 29.47
C ASP A 188 12.50 10.64 28.05
N SER A 189 12.87 9.52 27.42
CA SER A 189 12.31 9.09 26.12
C SER A 189 11.67 7.71 26.24
N TYR A 190 10.71 7.42 25.39
CA TYR A 190 10.19 6.06 25.17
C TYR A 190 10.96 5.38 24.05
N ILE A 191 11.24 4.08 24.16
CA ILE A 191 11.95 3.37 23.11
C ILE A 191 11.13 3.35 21.81
N THR A 192 9.82 3.24 21.92
CA THR A 192 8.86 3.31 20.80
C THR A 192 7.48 3.73 21.32
N SER A 193 6.52 3.88 20.41
CA SER A 193 5.11 4.09 20.75
C SER A 193 4.24 2.98 20.15
N ASP A 194 3.18 2.62 20.85
CA ASP A 194 2.14 1.71 20.39
C ASP A 194 0.82 2.03 21.06
N SER A 195 -0.11 2.60 20.33
CA SER A 195 -1.47 2.92 20.80
C SER A 195 -2.50 1.82 20.50
N GLY A 196 -2.05 0.61 20.15
CA GLY A 196 -2.90 -0.53 19.83
C GLY A 196 -3.16 -0.69 18.33
N ASP A 197 -2.11 -0.67 17.51
CA ASP A 197 -2.20 -0.90 16.07
C ASP A 197 -2.19 -2.40 15.76
N ALA A 198 -3.28 -2.90 15.17
CA ALA A 198 -3.42 -4.31 14.79
C ALA A 198 -2.38 -4.74 13.74
N GLY A 199 -2.03 -3.87 12.79
CA GLY A 199 -1.01 -4.16 11.77
C GLY A 199 0.38 -4.32 12.39
N PHE A 200 0.71 -3.52 13.40
CA PHE A 200 1.94 -3.69 14.17
C PHE A 200 1.93 -5.01 14.95
N PHE A 201 0.83 -5.34 15.62
CA PHE A 201 0.67 -6.61 16.33
C PHE A 201 0.90 -7.82 15.41
N ASP A 202 0.27 -7.83 14.24
CA ASP A 202 0.44 -8.90 13.26
C ASP A 202 1.89 -9.03 12.81
N SER A 203 2.52 -7.92 12.47
CA SER A 203 3.91 -7.87 12.02
C SER A 203 4.88 -8.43 13.07
N MET A 204 4.69 -8.08 14.34
CA MET A 204 5.53 -8.55 15.43
C MET A 204 5.26 -10.02 15.80
N THR A 205 4.01 -10.49 15.67
CA THR A 205 3.71 -11.93 15.85
C THR A 205 4.29 -12.78 14.74
N TRP A 206 4.25 -12.30 13.49
CA TRP A 206 4.94 -12.97 12.38
C TRP A 206 6.47 -12.97 12.57
N LEU A 207 7.04 -11.87 13.04
CA LEU A 207 8.47 -11.82 13.41
C LEU A 207 8.83 -12.87 14.48
N ALA A 208 7.91 -13.14 15.40
CA ALA A 208 8.04 -14.20 16.38
C ALA A 208 7.87 -15.62 15.79
N GLY A 209 7.52 -15.74 14.51
CA GLY A 209 7.24 -17.02 13.83
C GLY A 209 5.83 -17.55 14.08
N ALA A 210 4.88 -16.70 14.49
CA ALA A 210 3.47 -17.07 14.61
C ALA A 210 2.75 -17.01 13.26
N THR A 211 1.65 -17.75 13.17
CA THR A 211 0.67 -17.67 12.07
C THR A 211 -0.73 -17.60 12.66
N PRO A 212 -1.09 -16.45 13.29
CA PRO A 212 -2.32 -16.34 14.04
C PRO A 212 -3.58 -16.38 13.17
N PHE A 213 -3.45 -16.08 11.89
CA PHE A 213 -4.54 -16.09 10.92
C PHE A 213 -4.18 -16.95 9.72
N GLU A 214 -5.10 -17.82 9.31
CA GLU A 214 -4.96 -18.65 8.12
C GLU A 214 -6.29 -18.66 7.36
N THR A 215 -6.23 -18.35 6.06
CA THR A 215 -7.41 -18.41 5.18
C THR A 215 -7.29 -19.65 4.29
N SER A 216 -8.35 -20.45 4.22
CA SER A 216 -8.40 -21.59 3.30
C SER A 216 -8.26 -21.14 1.84
N LYS A 217 -7.75 -22.02 0.96
CA LYS A 217 -7.48 -21.69 -0.45
C LYS A 217 -8.71 -21.18 -1.20
N ASP A 218 -9.89 -21.66 -0.84
CA ASP A 218 -11.17 -21.23 -1.44
C ASP A 218 -11.75 -19.96 -0.79
N GLY A 219 -11.06 -19.39 0.21
CA GLY A 219 -11.53 -18.22 0.94
C GLY A 219 -12.72 -18.47 1.86
N GLY A 220 -13.21 -19.73 1.95
CA GLY A 220 -14.42 -20.08 2.67
C GLY A 220 -14.26 -20.17 4.18
N THR A 221 -13.03 -20.26 4.68
CA THR A 221 -12.75 -20.43 6.11
C THR A 221 -11.56 -19.58 6.52
N VAL A 222 -11.71 -18.87 7.64
CA VAL A 222 -10.61 -18.19 8.33
C VAL A 222 -10.41 -18.87 9.67
N THR A 223 -9.20 -19.39 9.90
CA THR A 223 -8.76 -19.93 11.18
C THR A 223 -8.08 -18.83 11.97
N ILE A 224 -8.50 -18.61 13.21
CA ILE A 224 -7.92 -17.62 14.13
C ILE A 224 -7.34 -18.36 15.33
N ASN A 225 -6.03 -18.25 15.55
CA ASN A 225 -5.31 -18.90 16.63
C ASN A 225 -4.47 -17.92 17.46
N LEU A 226 -5.13 -16.93 18.04
CA LEU A 226 -4.47 -15.91 18.86
C LEU A 226 -4.04 -16.43 20.24
N THR A 227 -4.81 -17.35 20.83
CA THR A 227 -4.57 -17.81 22.21
C THR A 227 -3.85 -19.14 22.30
N GLY A 228 -3.89 -19.95 21.25
CA GLY A 228 -3.25 -21.28 21.21
C GLY A 228 -1.83 -21.26 20.64
N ASP A 229 -1.45 -20.21 19.93
CA ASP A 229 -0.12 -20.07 19.35
C ASP A 229 0.89 -19.58 20.40
N LYS A 230 1.94 -20.40 20.66
CA LYS A 230 2.99 -20.07 21.64
C LYS A 230 3.80 -18.83 21.26
N ASN A 231 3.96 -18.56 19.97
CA ASN A 231 4.76 -17.45 19.48
C ASN A 231 3.98 -16.12 19.61
N VAL A 232 2.65 -16.17 19.40
CA VAL A 232 1.76 -15.05 19.77
C VAL A 232 1.91 -14.73 21.25
N LYS A 233 1.85 -15.78 22.10
CA LYS A 233 2.01 -15.60 23.54
C LYS A 233 3.39 -15.04 23.91
N THR A 234 4.45 -15.50 23.27
CA THR A 234 5.81 -15.01 23.50
C THR A 234 5.92 -13.52 23.24
N PHE A 235 5.37 -13.05 22.11
CA PHE A 235 5.33 -11.61 21.80
C PHE A 235 4.46 -10.84 22.79
N THR A 236 3.25 -11.31 23.05
CA THR A 236 2.31 -10.56 23.91
C THR A 236 2.78 -10.46 25.35
N ASP A 237 3.38 -11.51 25.91
CA ASP A 237 3.96 -11.47 27.25
C ASP A 237 5.12 -10.46 27.32
N PHE A 238 6.00 -10.47 26.32
CA PHE A 238 7.10 -9.52 26.21
C PHE A 238 6.61 -8.07 26.10
N TRP A 239 5.67 -7.83 25.18
CA TRP A 239 5.17 -6.49 24.93
C TRP A 239 4.36 -5.93 26.10
N GLN A 240 3.54 -6.77 26.74
CA GLN A 240 2.82 -6.40 27.95
C GLN A 240 3.77 -6.00 29.10
N LYS A 241 4.87 -6.74 29.28
CA LYS A 241 5.90 -6.38 30.25
C LYS A 241 6.49 -4.99 29.97
N MET A 242 6.77 -4.68 28.69
CA MET A 242 7.29 -3.38 28.28
C MET A 242 6.29 -2.24 28.59
N ILE A 243 5.00 -2.49 28.39
CA ILE A 243 3.91 -1.56 28.69
C ILE A 243 3.78 -1.37 30.21
N ASP A 244 3.72 -2.45 30.99
CA ASP A 244 3.55 -2.43 32.43
C ASP A 244 4.67 -1.67 33.15
N GLU A 245 5.88 -1.66 32.57
CA GLU A 245 7.05 -0.97 33.08
C GLU A 245 7.22 0.46 32.50
N ASP A 246 6.22 1.01 31.80
CA ASP A 246 6.22 2.37 31.21
C ASP A 246 7.41 2.60 30.25
N LEU A 247 7.77 1.58 29.45
CA LEU A 247 8.88 1.65 28.49
C LEU A 247 8.42 2.00 27.07
N ILE A 248 7.12 1.87 26.80
CA ILE A 248 6.45 2.17 25.52
C ILE A 248 5.44 3.29 25.75
N ASP A 249 5.40 4.27 24.87
CA ASP A 249 4.35 5.28 24.85
C ASP A 249 3.06 4.69 24.27
N THR A 250 2.09 4.40 25.12
CA THR A 250 0.77 3.87 24.74
C THR A 250 -0.30 4.96 24.57
N LYS A 251 0.04 6.23 24.81
CA LYS A 251 -0.92 7.34 24.83
C LYS A 251 -0.93 8.12 23.53
N THR A 252 0.21 8.26 22.91
CA THR A 252 0.35 8.99 21.64
C THR A 252 -0.12 8.12 20.49
N VAL A 253 -1.24 8.53 19.90
CA VAL A 253 -1.83 7.82 18.74
C VAL A 253 -0.93 7.99 17.53
N GLY A 254 -0.57 6.88 16.88
CA GLY A 254 0.25 6.87 15.67
C GLY A 254 -0.34 7.73 14.55
N TRP A 255 0.53 8.31 13.72
CA TRP A 255 0.17 9.12 12.53
C TRP A 255 -0.50 10.47 12.83
N THR A 256 -0.53 10.90 14.10
CA THR A 256 -1.01 12.23 14.51
C THR A 256 0.13 13.25 14.58
N ASP A 257 -0.23 14.53 14.68
CA ASP A 257 0.75 15.62 14.87
C ASP A 257 1.55 15.44 16.17
N ASP A 258 0.92 14.93 17.24
CA ASP A 258 1.60 14.64 18.51
C ASP A 258 2.62 13.52 18.36
N TRP A 259 2.31 12.49 17.58
CA TRP A 259 3.24 11.42 17.27
C TRP A 259 4.43 11.94 16.45
N ASN A 260 4.16 12.71 15.39
CA ASN A 260 5.19 13.35 14.58
C ASN A 260 6.11 14.24 15.43
N LYS A 261 5.51 15.00 16.36
CA LYS A 261 6.27 15.80 17.32
C LYS A 261 7.15 14.95 18.22
N GLY A 262 6.64 13.81 18.71
CA GLY A 262 7.41 12.88 19.53
C GLY A 262 8.62 12.29 18.81
N LEU A 263 8.50 12.02 17.50
CA LEU A 263 9.62 11.61 16.64
C LEU A 263 10.61 12.74 16.42
N ASP A 264 10.12 13.97 16.29
CA ASP A 264 10.90 15.16 15.97
C ASP A 264 11.75 15.63 17.17
N ASP A 265 11.18 15.62 18.36
CA ASP A 265 11.87 16.03 19.60
C ASP A 265 12.62 14.88 20.31
N GLY A 266 12.38 13.63 19.88
CA GLY A 266 13.03 12.44 20.41
C GLY A 266 12.38 11.87 21.67
N SER A 267 11.20 12.31 22.07
CA SER A 267 10.43 11.67 23.15
C SER A 267 9.99 10.25 22.75
N ILE A 268 9.84 9.98 21.45
CA ILE A 268 9.75 8.64 20.85
C ILE A 268 11.07 8.39 20.14
N ALA A 269 11.89 7.49 20.69
CA ALA A 269 13.28 7.30 20.27
C ALA A 269 13.47 6.39 19.06
N SER A 270 12.54 5.49 18.79
CA SER A 270 12.66 4.55 17.67
C SER A 270 11.31 4.01 17.20
N LEU A 271 11.32 3.38 16.03
CA LEU A 271 10.19 2.72 15.41
C LEU A 271 10.60 1.35 14.86
N LEU A 272 9.77 0.35 15.08
CA LEU A 272 9.85 -0.96 14.47
C LEU A 272 8.79 -1.03 13.37
N THR A 273 9.17 -0.79 12.13
CA THR A 273 8.18 -0.59 11.05
C THR A 273 8.77 -0.87 9.68
N GLY A 274 7.95 -0.77 8.63
CA GLY A 274 8.35 -1.08 7.26
C GLY A 274 9.35 -0.09 6.65
N ALA A 275 10.09 -0.57 5.67
CA ALA A 275 11.15 0.18 4.96
C ALA A 275 10.64 1.41 4.18
N TRP A 276 9.35 1.66 4.15
CA TRP A 276 8.70 2.86 3.61
C TRP A 276 8.77 4.08 4.55
N MET A 277 9.16 3.90 5.82
CA MET A 277 9.16 4.93 6.87
C MET A 277 10.08 6.16 6.61
N PRO A 278 11.23 6.09 5.92
CA PRO A 278 12.16 7.23 5.80
C PRO A 278 11.54 8.54 5.31
N TYR A 279 10.63 8.49 4.35
CA TYR A 279 9.96 9.70 3.87
C TYR A 279 9.01 10.29 4.90
N ASN A 280 8.28 9.43 5.61
CA ASN A 280 7.38 9.88 6.67
C ASN A 280 8.16 10.56 7.79
N LEU A 281 9.35 10.07 8.12
CA LEU A 281 10.26 10.72 9.06
C LEU A 281 10.73 12.08 8.54
N LEU A 282 11.11 12.18 7.26
CA LEU A 282 11.55 13.44 6.65
C LEU A 282 10.43 14.48 6.60
N SER A 283 9.20 14.06 6.34
CA SER A 283 8.04 14.97 6.21
C SER A 283 7.40 15.31 7.57
N GLY A 284 7.29 14.32 8.47
CA GLY A 284 6.61 14.45 9.75
C GLY A 284 7.51 14.91 10.90
N ALA A 285 8.82 14.62 10.83
CA ALA A 285 9.81 14.95 11.87
C ALA A 285 11.04 15.68 11.27
N PRO A 286 10.86 16.87 10.68
CA PRO A 286 11.90 17.54 9.91
C PRO A 286 13.14 17.94 10.72
N ASN A 287 13.02 18.24 12.03
CA ASN A 287 14.16 18.50 12.89
C ASN A 287 14.98 17.22 13.21
N GLY A 288 14.40 16.05 12.90
CA GLY A 288 15.06 14.75 12.97
C GLY A 288 15.90 14.42 11.73
N ASP A 289 15.92 15.28 10.70
CA ASP A 289 16.72 15.05 9.51
C ASP A 289 18.21 14.84 9.86
N GLY A 290 18.78 13.80 9.26
CA GLY A 290 20.15 13.38 9.54
C GLY A 290 20.39 12.69 10.90
N LYS A 291 19.38 12.59 11.78
CA LYS A 291 19.50 11.92 13.09
C LYS A 291 19.06 10.46 13.07
N TRP A 292 18.16 10.10 12.14
CA TRP A 292 17.64 8.75 12.03
C TRP A 292 18.63 7.78 11.39
N ARG A 293 18.67 6.56 11.90
CA ARG A 293 19.48 5.45 11.41
C ARG A 293 18.63 4.18 11.41
N ILE A 294 19.15 3.14 10.78
CA ILE A 294 18.50 1.84 10.67
C ILE A 294 19.39 0.79 11.31
N ALA A 295 18.78 -0.10 12.07
CA ALA A 295 19.40 -1.31 12.61
C ALA A 295 18.58 -2.53 12.23
N GLN A 296 19.14 -3.72 12.44
CA GLN A 296 18.45 -5.00 12.35
C GLN A 296 17.30 -5.05 13.36
N MET A 297 16.17 -5.64 12.97
CA MET A 297 15.08 -5.94 13.89
C MET A 297 15.56 -6.86 15.02
N PRO A 298 15.33 -6.51 16.30
CA PRO A 298 15.53 -7.45 17.39
C PRO A 298 14.46 -8.55 17.35
N THR A 299 14.87 -9.80 17.58
CA THR A 299 13.98 -10.97 17.56
C THR A 299 13.97 -11.67 18.91
N ALA A 300 13.04 -12.58 19.13
CA ALA A 300 12.96 -13.30 20.41
C ALA A 300 14.24 -14.07 20.74
N ASP A 301 14.91 -14.64 19.75
CA ASP A 301 16.05 -15.54 19.88
C ASP A 301 17.36 -14.98 19.29
N GLY A 302 17.36 -13.75 18.79
CA GLY A 302 18.50 -13.09 18.14
C GLY A 302 18.78 -13.56 16.71
N SER A 303 17.87 -14.32 16.10
CA SER A 303 17.99 -14.75 14.70
C SER A 303 17.87 -13.54 13.75
N GLU A 304 18.53 -13.62 12.59
CA GLU A 304 18.46 -12.60 11.55
C GLU A 304 17.23 -12.79 10.64
N THR A 305 16.08 -13.05 11.25
CA THR A 305 14.80 -13.13 10.54
C THR A 305 14.16 -11.75 10.46
N ASN A 306 13.16 -11.61 9.59
CA ASN A 306 12.42 -10.37 9.40
C ASN A 306 10.95 -10.69 9.13
N SER A 307 10.13 -9.65 9.18
CA SER A 307 8.70 -9.67 8.89
C SER A 307 8.32 -8.51 7.98
N GLU A 308 7.07 -8.44 7.59
CA GLU A 308 6.49 -7.36 6.81
C GLU A 308 5.59 -6.49 7.69
N ASN A 309 5.65 -5.18 7.49
CA ASN A 309 4.72 -4.23 8.07
C ASN A 309 4.21 -3.29 6.98
N GLY A 310 2.94 -3.46 6.58
CA GLY A 310 2.35 -2.79 5.44
C GLY A 310 2.83 -3.38 4.11
N GLY A 311 2.90 -2.53 3.13
CA GLY A 311 3.06 -2.89 1.73
C GLY A 311 1.72 -2.89 1.02
N SER A 312 1.73 -2.40 -0.23
CA SER A 312 0.51 -2.14 -0.98
C SER A 312 0.64 -2.48 -2.46
N SER A 313 -0.49 -2.49 -3.10
CA SER A 313 -0.67 -2.80 -4.51
C SER A 313 -1.63 -1.81 -5.17
N LEU A 314 -1.61 -1.71 -6.49
CA LEU A 314 -2.67 -1.10 -7.28
C LEU A 314 -3.59 -2.20 -7.81
N ALA A 315 -4.90 -2.01 -7.66
CA ALA A 315 -5.93 -2.92 -8.14
C ALA A 315 -6.96 -2.18 -9.00
N ILE A 316 -7.49 -2.83 -10.02
CA ILE A 316 -8.58 -2.27 -10.86
C ILE A 316 -9.91 -2.65 -10.22
N VAL A 317 -10.70 -1.63 -9.89
CA VAL A 317 -12.07 -1.85 -9.44
C VAL A 317 -12.90 -2.41 -10.59
N LYS A 318 -13.74 -3.40 -10.29
CA LYS A 318 -14.55 -4.14 -11.28
C LYS A 318 -15.37 -3.20 -12.16
N SER A 319 -15.26 -3.37 -13.49
CA SER A 319 -15.89 -2.48 -14.46
C SER A 319 -16.28 -3.21 -15.74
N ASP A 320 -17.42 -2.83 -16.32
CA ASP A 320 -17.85 -3.31 -17.64
C ASP A 320 -17.20 -2.53 -18.80
N ASP A 321 -16.57 -1.39 -18.53
CA ASP A 321 -15.87 -0.57 -19.53
C ASP A 321 -14.48 -1.14 -19.84
N LYS A 322 -14.40 -1.98 -20.87
CA LYS A 322 -13.16 -2.65 -21.28
C LYS A 322 -12.05 -1.68 -21.71
N ASP A 323 -12.40 -0.50 -22.23
CA ASP A 323 -11.41 0.50 -22.63
C ASP A 323 -10.76 1.11 -21.37
N LYS A 324 -11.57 1.37 -20.33
CA LYS A 324 -11.06 1.82 -19.05
C LYS A 324 -10.22 0.77 -18.35
N VAL A 325 -10.64 -0.49 -18.33
CA VAL A 325 -9.88 -1.60 -17.76
C VAL A 325 -8.51 -1.72 -18.44
N ALA A 326 -8.47 -1.69 -19.78
CA ALA A 326 -7.21 -1.77 -20.53
C ALA A 326 -6.29 -0.55 -20.27
N ALA A 327 -6.86 0.65 -20.20
CA ALA A 327 -6.10 1.86 -19.90
C ALA A 327 -5.58 1.86 -18.44
N ALA A 328 -6.39 1.38 -17.49
CA ALA A 328 -6.02 1.23 -16.08
C ALA A 328 -4.88 0.23 -15.92
N TYR A 329 -4.98 -0.94 -16.57
CA TYR A 329 -3.90 -1.93 -16.54
C TYR A 329 -2.59 -1.36 -17.09
N LYS A 330 -2.65 -0.64 -18.22
CA LYS A 330 -1.48 -0.01 -18.83
C LYS A 330 -0.82 1.02 -17.90
N PHE A 331 -1.63 1.78 -17.14
CA PHE A 331 -1.10 2.70 -16.14
C PHE A 331 -0.44 1.94 -14.97
N MET A 332 -1.07 0.89 -14.48
CA MET A 332 -0.53 0.07 -13.41
C MET A 332 0.78 -0.63 -13.82
N GLU A 333 0.84 -1.17 -15.04
CA GLU A 333 2.07 -1.74 -15.60
C GLU A 333 3.20 -0.71 -15.60
N TYR A 334 2.96 0.51 -16.09
CA TYR A 334 3.94 1.59 -16.05
C TYR A 334 4.35 1.95 -14.62
N ALA A 335 3.39 2.07 -13.70
CA ALA A 335 3.67 2.49 -12.33
C ALA A 335 4.38 1.42 -11.49
N CYS A 336 4.11 0.14 -11.74
CA CYS A 336 4.49 -0.96 -10.85
C CYS A 336 5.52 -1.92 -11.47
N HIS A 337 5.69 -1.93 -12.80
CA HIS A 337 6.57 -2.86 -13.50
C HIS A 337 7.59 -2.17 -14.42
N ASP A 338 7.23 -1.07 -15.09
CA ASP A 338 8.15 -0.36 -16.00
C ASP A 338 9.28 0.33 -15.20
N ALA A 339 10.53 0.15 -15.67
CA ALA A 339 11.70 0.68 -14.99
C ALA A 339 11.69 2.20 -14.82
N GLU A 340 11.14 2.96 -15.78
CA GLU A 340 11.05 4.42 -15.71
C GLU A 340 9.99 4.86 -14.71
N GLY A 341 8.83 4.18 -14.70
CA GLY A 341 7.76 4.45 -13.74
C GLY A 341 8.21 4.18 -12.31
N ILE A 342 8.85 3.03 -12.07
CA ILE A 342 9.44 2.67 -10.77
C ILE A 342 10.52 3.67 -10.36
N LYS A 343 11.44 4.02 -11.28
CA LYS A 343 12.50 5.00 -10.98
C LYS A 343 11.91 6.34 -10.55
N THR A 344 10.85 6.80 -11.22
CA THR A 344 10.18 8.06 -10.86
C THR A 344 9.61 8.01 -9.45
N ARG A 345 9.06 6.88 -9.03
CA ARG A 345 8.57 6.67 -7.67
C ARG A 345 9.70 6.65 -6.65
N VAL A 346 10.78 5.90 -6.91
CA VAL A 346 11.93 5.78 -6.01
C VAL A 346 12.67 7.10 -5.84
N ASP A 347 12.94 7.81 -6.91
CA ASP A 347 13.64 9.11 -6.88
C ASP A 347 12.79 10.19 -6.17
N GLY A 348 11.49 9.99 -6.13
CA GLY A 348 10.52 10.93 -5.55
C GLY A 348 10.09 10.63 -4.12
N GLY A 349 10.53 9.52 -3.55
CA GLY A 349 10.08 9.10 -2.22
C GLY A 349 10.59 7.70 -1.84
N PRO A 350 10.13 7.16 -0.72
CA PRO A 350 10.75 6.07 0.02
C PRO A 350 10.28 4.67 -0.37
N SER A 351 9.44 4.52 -1.37
CA SER A 351 8.98 3.18 -1.79
C SER A 351 10.17 2.40 -2.35
N ARG A 352 10.57 1.34 -1.68
CA ARG A 352 11.51 0.38 -2.27
C ARG A 352 10.80 -0.41 -3.36
N PRO A 353 11.47 -0.64 -4.52
CA PRO A 353 10.95 -1.54 -5.54
C PRO A 353 10.72 -2.92 -4.93
N THR A 354 9.60 -3.52 -5.27
CA THR A 354 9.26 -4.91 -4.91
C THR A 354 9.99 -5.92 -5.77
N THR A 355 10.98 -5.46 -6.56
CA THR A 355 11.73 -6.26 -7.53
C THR A 355 12.82 -7.10 -6.86
N THR A 356 13.03 -8.28 -7.38
CA THR A 356 14.22 -9.09 -7.07
C THR A 356 15.46 -8.31 -7.56
N PRO A 357 16.53 -8.20 -6.78
CA PRO A 357 17.78 -7.61 -7.28
C PRO A 357 18.24 -8.43 -8.49
N SER A 358 18.41 -7.79 -9.64
CA SER A 358 19.11 -8.43 -10.77
C SER A 358 20.46 -8.88 -10.27
N SER A 359 20.76 -10.17 -10.37
CA SER A 359 22.08 -10.72 -10.05
C SER A 359 23.14 -9.88 -10.77
N PRO A 360 24.25 -9.49 -10.13
CA PRO A 360 25.31 -8.78 -10.79
C PRO A 360 25.81 -9.67 -11.93
N THR A 361 25.70 -9.18 -13.16
CA THR A 361 26.38 -9.78 -14.30
C THR A 361 27.86 -9.81 -13.98
N THR A 362 28.37 -10.98 -13.63
CA THR A 362 29.81 -11.24 -13.60
C THR A 362 30.32 -11.03 -15.01
N SER A 363 30.87 -9.84 -15.27
CA SER A 363 31.70 -9.64 -16.44
C SER A 363 33.01 -10.41 -16.21
N SER A 364 33.08 -11.59 -16.83
CA SER A 364 34.37 -12.28 -17.01
C SER A 364 35.22 -11.45 -17.95
N THR A 365 36.25 -10.84 -17.44
CA THR A 365 37.48 -10.49 -18.18
C THR A 365 38.51 -11.57 -17.93
#